data_0c4e0673557e51a07e9c95fcc0bd7641
#
_entry.id   0c4e0673557e51a07e9c95fcc0bd7641
#
_cell.length_a   1.000
_cell.length_b   1.000
_cell.length_c   1.000
_cell.angle_alpha   90.00
_cell.angle_beta   90.00
_cell.angle_gamma   90.00
#
_symmetry.space_group_name_H-M   'P 1'
#
loop_
_entity.id
_entity.type
_entity.pdbx_description
1 polymer ?
#
loop_
_entity_poly.entity_id
_entity_poly.type
_entity_poly.pdbx_seq_one_letter_code
_entity_poly.pdbx_strand_id
1 'polypeptide(L)'
;MTQEYQLRILPEIAANEQRLKEYISKEKGINLRNITATRILKRSIDARQRTIFVNLKVRAYINEMPKEDEYERTIYNNVEGKPQVIVVGAGPGGLFAALRLIELGLRPVIVERGKDVRERKKDLAQISREHTINPESNYSFGEGGAGAYSDGKLYTRSKKRGNVDKILNVFCQHGASAAILADAHPHIGTDKLPRVIENMRNTIIECGGEVHFQTRMDALIIENNEIKGIETNTGKTFLGPVILATGHSARDVYRWLAANGVTIEAKGIAVGVRLEHPAMLIDQIQYHNKNGRGKYLPAAEYSFVTQAEGRGVYSFCMCPGGFIVPAASGPEQVVVNGMSPSNRGSRWSNSGMVVEIQPEDLIMENGKWRMENGLRNKMSSY
;
A
#
# COMPACT_ATOMS: atom_id res chain seq x y z
N MET A 1 -15.97 33.87 1.25
CA MET A 1 -16.07 33.47 -0.18
C MET A 1 -14.87 32.59 -0.54
N THR A 2 -15.10 31.43 -1.17
CA THR A 2 -14.01 30.54 -1.63
C THR A 2 -13.79 30.69 -3.14
N GLN A 3 -12.53 30.58 -3.57
CA GLN A 3 -12.16 30.56 -5.00
C GLN A 3 -11.13 29.49 -5.25
N GLU A 4 -11.22 28.77 -6.37
CA GLU A 4 -10.28 27.73 -6.78
C GLU A 4 -9.41 28.22 -7.94
N TYR A 5 -8.10 27.97 -7.81
CA TYR A 5 -7.11 28.35 -8.80
C TYR A 5 -6.28 27.15 -9.25
N GLN A 6 -5.97 27.12 -10.54
CA GLN A 6 -4.93 26.26 -11.08
C GLN A 6 -3.67 27.09 -11.25
N LEU A 7 -2.57 26.68 -10.62
CA LEU A 7 -1.31 27.39 -10.59
C LEU A 7 -0.19 26.49 -11.09
N ARG A 8 0.76 27.06 -11.82
CA ARG A 8 2.02 26.44 -12.20
C ARG A 8 3.14 27.32 -11.67
N ILE A 9 3.74 26.96 -10.55
CA ILE A 9 4.62 27.79 -9.75
C ILE A 9 5.92 27.08 -9.40
N LEU A 10 6.93 27.86 -8.97
CA LEU A 10 8.20 27.31 -8.53
C LEU A 10 8.07 26.50 -7.23
N PRO A 11 8.91 25.48 -7.02
CA PRO A 11 8.84 24.63 -5.83
C PRO A 11 8.94 25.39 -4.50
N GLU A 12 9.75 26.44 -4.41
CA GLU A 12 9.90 27.26 -3.20
C GLU A 12 8.64 28.07 -2.85
N ILE A 13 7.81 28.39 -3.84
CA ILE A 13 6.52 29.06 -3.63
C ILE A 13 5.49 28.01 -3.16
N ALA A 14 5.47 26.86 -3.83
CA ALA A 14 4.54 25.78 -3.53
C ALA A 14 4.75 25.15 -2.14
N ALA A 15 5.97 25.19 -1.62
CA ALA A 15 6.35 24.61 -0.32
C ALA A 15 6.08 25.54 0.89
N ASN A 16 5.65 26.77 0.66
CA ASN A 16 5.44 27.74 1.74
C ASN A 16 4.09 28.43 1.59
N GLU A 17 3.21 28.24 2.59
CA GLU A 17 1.85 28.77 2.56
C GLU A 17 1.81 30.28 2.42
N GLN A 18 2.69 31.01 3.12
CA GLN A 18 2.74 32.46 3.05
C GLN A 18 3.14 32.96 1.65
N ARG A 19 4.17 32.34 1.04
CA ARG A 19 4.58 32.66 -0.34
C ARG A 19 3.50 32.30 -1.36
N LEU A 20 2.74 31.23 -1.10
CA LEU A 20 1.61 30.84 -1.94
C LEU A 20 0.50 31.88 -1.86
N LYS A 21 0.16 32.39 -0.67
CA LYS A 21 -0.81 33.48 -0.47
C LYS A 21 -0.36 34.78 -1.17
N GLU A 22 0.90 35.14 -1.03
CA GLU A 22 1.49 36.31 -1.70
C GLU A 22 1.44 36.18 -3.25
N TYR A 23 1.75 34.99 -3.76
CA TYR A 23 1.65 34.72 -5.19
C TYR A 23 0.21 34.84 -5.70
N ILE A 24 -0.78 34.24 -4.98
CA ILE A 24 -2.20 34.34 -5.33
C ILE A 24 -2.67 35.80 -5.26
N SER A 25 -2.29 36.53 -4.20
CA SER A 25 -2.60 37.95 -4.03
C SER A 25 -2.16 38.78 -5.23
N LYS A 26 -0.90 38.64 -5.63
CA LYS A 26 -0.31 39.38 -6.77
C LYS A 26 -0.94 38.96 -8.10
N GLU A 27 -1.08 37.67 -8.34
CA GLU A 27 -1.54 37.13 -9.63
C GLU A 27 -3.04 37.41 -9.88
N LYS A 28 -3.85 37.44 -8.82
CA LYS A 28 -5.31 37.56 -8.88
C LYS A 28 -5.83 38.94 -8.44
N GLY A 29 -4.94 39.87 -8.04
CA GLY A 29 -5.34 41.19 -7.59
C GLY A 29 -6.13 41.20 -6.28
N ILE A 30 -5.94 40.21 -5.41
CA ILE A 30 -6.64 40.08 -4.14
C ILE A 30 -5.76 40.67 -3.03
N ASN A 31 -6.32 41.48 -2.15
CA ASN A 31 -5.55 41.96 -1.01
C ASN A 31 -5.09 40.77 -0.15
N LEU A 32 -3.79 40.69 0.13
CA LEU A 32 -3.18 39.58 0.88
C LEU A 32 -3.87 39.34 2.24
N ARG A 33 -4.26 40.43 2.93
CA ARG A 33 -4.95 40.36 4.23
C ARG A 33 -6.32 39.67 4.16
N ASN A 34 -6.93 39.64 2.98
CA ASN A 34 -8.23 39.00 2.78
C ASN A 34 -8.09 37.47 2.53
N ILE A 35 -6.90 36.97 2.17
CA ILE A 35 -6.64 35.55 1.99
C ILE A 35 -6.33 34.92 3.35
N THR A 36 -7.36 34.42 4.02
CA THR A 36 -7.26 33.89 5.39
C THR A 36 -6.57 32.54 5.44
N ALA A 37 -6.88 31.66 4.48
CA ALA A 37 -6.29 30.33 4.38
C ALA A 37 -6.19 29.85 2.93
N THR A 38 -5.35 28.84 2.70
CA THR A 38 -5.28 28.12 1.43
C THR A 38 -5.36 26.62 1.70
N ARG A 39 -6.05 25.87 0.83
CA ARG A 39 -6.07 24.41 0.83
C ARG A 39 -5.62 23.88 -0.52
N ILE A 40 -4.60 23.04 -0.52
CA ILE A 40 -4.14 22.36 -1.74
C ILE A 40 -5.10 21.20 -2.01
N LEU A 41 -5.74 21.22 -3.17
CA LEU A 41 -6.68 20.18 -3.62
C LEU A 41 -6.02 19.16 -4.55
N LYS A 42 -4.99 19.58 -5.32
CA LYS A 42 -4.16 18.70 -6.15
C LYS A 42 -2.75 19.27 -6.21
N ARG A 43 -1.76 18.37 -6.19
CA ARG A 43 -0.34 18.70 -6.32
C ARG A 43 0.37 17.67 -7.20
N SER A 44 1.10 18.15 -8.20
CA SER A 44 1.98 17.31 -9.01
C SER A 44 3.24 18.09 -9.41
N ILE A 45 4.32 17.36 -9.69
CA ILE A 45 5.59 17.95 -10.12
C ILE A 45 5.70 17.83 -11.62
N ASP A 46 6.07 18.92 -12.29
CA ASP A 46 6.39 18.97 -13.71
C ASP A 46 7.90 19.17 -13.88
N ALA A 47 8.62 18.06 -14.05
CA ALA A 47 10.05 18.02 -14.23
C ALA A 47 10.47 17.70 -15.69
N ARG A 48 9.58 17.88 -16.67
CA ARG A 48 9.88 17.62 -18.09
C ARG A 48 10.87 18.59 -18.72
N GLN A 49 11.04 19.75 -18.10
CA GLN A 49 11.95 20.80 -18.56
C GLN A 49 13.03 21.08 -17.50
N ARG A 50 14.08 21.79 -17.90
CA ARG A 50 15.18 22.19 -16.99
C ARG A 50 14.66 22.97 -15.78
N THR A 51 13.70 23.88 -15.97
CA THR A 51 13.01 24.56 -14.87
C THR A 51 11.86 23.70 -14.40
N ILE A 52 11.90 23.31 -13.13
CA ILE A 52 10.89 22.45 -12.50
C ILE A 52 9.78 23.32 -11.95
N PHE A 53 8.54 22.89 -12.20
CA PHE A 53 7.36 23.54 -11.66
C PHE A 53 6.53 22.57 -10.83
N VAL A 54 5.75 23.13 -9.92
CA VAL A 54 4.70 22.42 -9.20
C VAL A 54 3.35 22.90 -9.73
N ASN A 55 2.56 21.96 -10.24
CA ASN A 55 1.18 22.23 -10.61
C ASN A 55 0.31 22.03 -9.38
N LEU A 56 -0.44 23.06 -9.01
CA LEU A 56 -1.38 23.05 -7.89
C LEU A 56 -2.79 23.34 -8.37
N LYS A 57 -3.77 22.65 -7.77
CA LYS A 57 -5.13 23.14 -7.66
C LYS A 57 -5.32 23.57 -6.20
N VAL A 58 -5.61 24.87 -5.98
CA VAL A 58 -5.66 25.48 -4.65
C VAL A 58 -7.02 26.12 -4.46
N ARG A 59 -7.65 25.90 -3.31
CA ARG A 59 -8.80 26.65 -2.82
C ARG A 59 -8.29 27.74 -1.87
N ALA A 60 -8.57 29.02 -2.20
CA ALA A 60 -8.31 30.16 -1.34
C ALA A 60 -9.58 30.56 -0.61
N TYR A 61 -9.47 30.81 0.68
CA TYR A 61 -10.54 31.32 1.54
C TYR A 61 -10.34 32.82 1.71
N ILE A 62 -11.34 33.59 1.27
CA ILE A 62 -11.29 35.05 1.22
C ILE A 62 -12.29 35.61 2.22
N ASN A 63 -11.78 36.31 3.27
CA ASN A 63 -12.55 36.84 4.38
C ASN A 63 -13.39 35.78 5.13
N GLU A 64 -12.99 34.53 5.10
CA GLU A 64 -13.60 33.44 5.85
C GLU A 64 -12.58 32.35 6.18
N MET A 65 -12.82 31.58 7.23
CA MET A 65 -12.01 30.42 7.58
C MET A 65 -12.59 29.16 6.96
N PRO A 66 -11.77 28.13 6.70
CA PRO A 66 -12.27 26.82 6.32
C PRO A 66 -13.30 26.30 7.32
N LYS A 67 -14.47 25.89 6.84
CA LYS A 67 -15.54 25.30 7.68
C LYS A 67 -15.56 23.78 7.57
N GLU A 68 -15.00 23.25 6.48
CA GLU A 68 -15.00 21.81 6.23
C GLU A 68 -13.77 21.16 6.87
N ASP A 69 -13.92 19.94 7.33
CA ASP A 69 -12.80 19.08 7.72
C ASP A 69 -11.83 18.89 6.54
N GLU A 70 -10.58 18.57 6.84
CA GLU A 70 -9.58 18.31 5.81
C GLU A 70 -9.89 17.07 4.99
N TYR A 71 -10.69 16.14 5.54
CA TYR A 71 -11.09 14.87 4.91
C TYR A 71 -12.54 14.53 5.28
N GLU A 72 -13.17 13.70 4.44
CA GLU A 72 -14.51 13.19 4.69
C GLU A 72 -14.47 12.04 5.71
N ARG A 73 -15.29 12.15 6.77
CA ARG A 73 -15.39 11.12 7.79
C ARG A 73 -16.42 10.05 7.41
N THR A 74 -16.03 8.80 7.62
CA THR A 74 -16.97 7.67 7.58
C THR A 74 -17.49 7.42 8.99
N ILE A 75 -18.81 7.27 9.13
CA ILE A 75 -19.46 6.95 10.40
C ILE A 75 -19.46 5.44 10.59
N TYR A 76 -18.89 4.98 11.69
CA TYR A 76 -18.89 3.60 12.11
C TYR A 76 -19.78 3.44 13.35
N ASN A 77 -20.91 2.75 13.18
CA ASN A 77 -21.86 2.51 14.29
C ASN A 77 -21.47 1.25 15.06
N ASN A 78 -21.95 1.13 16.29
CA ASN A 78 -21.78 -0.10 17.08
C ASN A 78 -22.54 -1.25 16.43
N VAL A 79 -21.86 -2.39 16.26
CA VAL A 79 -22.37 -3.62 15.65
C VAL A 79 -22.36 -4.81 16.62
N GLU A 80 -22.20 -4.55 17.93
CA GLU A 80 -22.31 -5.59 18.94
C GLU A 80 -23.68 -6.27 18.85
N GLY A 81 -23.70 -7.61 18.92
CA GLY A 81 -24.92 -8.41 18.78
C GLY A 81 -25.50 -8.48 17.35
N LYS A 82 -24.90 -7.83 16.35
CA LYS A 82 -25.32 -7.96 14.95
C LYS A 82 -24.82 -9.27 14.32
N PRO A 83 -25.42 -9.70 13.19
CA PRO A 83 -24.94 -10.88 12.47
C PRO A 83 -23.46 -10.76 12.15
N GLN A 84 -22.69 -11.83 12.45
CA GLN A 84 -21.24 -11.81 12.24
C GLN A 84 -20.86 -12.26 10.84
N VAL A 85 -19.73 -11.72 10.37
CA VAL A 85 -19.03 -12.16 9.15
C VAL A 85 -17.56 -12.37 9.51
N ILE A 86 -17.03 -13.51 9.12
CA ILE A 86 -15.64 -13.88 9.41
C ILE A 86 -14.75 -13.32 8.31
N VAL A 87 -13.67 -12.66 8.71
CA VAL A 87 -12.65 -12.13 7.80
C VAL A 87 -11.34 -12.84 8.11
N VAL A 88 -10.84 -13.61 7.14
CA VAL A 88 -9.58 -14.35 7.28
C VAL A 88 -8.44 -13.51 6.72
N GLY A 89 -7.61 -12.99 7.64
CA GLY A 89 -6.48 -12.12 7.36
C GLY A 89 -6.73 -10.65 7.76
N ALA A 90 -5.81 -10.09 8.55
CA ALA A 90 -5.79 -8.68 8.96
C ALA A 90 -4.89 -7.80 8.06
N GLY A 91 -4.68 -8.19 6.81
CA GLY A 91 -4.03 -7.35 5.79
C GLY A 91 -4.93 -6.20 5.35
N PRO A 92 -4.48 -5.37 4.38
CA PRO A 92 -5.28 -4.23 3.90
C PRO A 92 -6.70 -4.65 3.45
N GLY A 93 -6.80 -5.76 2.71
CA GLY A 93 -8.09 -6.29 2.26
C GLY A 93 -9.02 -6.62 3.42
N GLY A 94 -8.51 -7.29 4.47
CA GLY A 94 -9.31 -7.67 5.64
C GLY A 94 -9.71 -6.49 6.50
N LEU A 95 -8.81 -5.54 6.77
CA LEU A 95 -9.13 -4.36 7.56
C LEU A 95 -10.18 -3.49 6.89
N PHE A 96 -10.06 -3.24 5.57
CA PHE A 96 -11.08 -2.49 4.83
C PHE A 96 -12.40 -3.26 4.69
N ALA A 97 -12.35 -4.60 4.55
CA ALA A 97 -13.56 -5.43 4.57
C ALA A 97 -14.28 -5.31 5.93
N ALA A 98 -13.56 -5.38 7.03
CA ALA A 98 -14.13 -5.25 8.38
C ALA A 98 -14.76 -3.86 8.61
N LEU A 99 -14.08 -2.77 8.25
CA LEU A 99 -14.65 -1.43 8.32
C LEU A 99 -15.91 -1.31 7.45
N ARG A 100 -15.90 -1.91 6.25
CA ARG A 100 -17.07 -1.90 5.37
C ARG A 100 -18.23 -2.74 5.95
N LEU A 101 -17.97 -3.83 6.61
CA LEU A 101 -19.01 -4.63 7.29
C LEU A 101 -19.68 -3.81 8.39
N ILE A 102 -18.92 -3.04 9.18
CA ILE A 102 -19.46 -2.14 10.20
C ILE A 102 -20.39 -1.07 9.58
N GLU A 103 -20.00 -0.47 8.45
CA GLU A 103 -20.88 0.45 7.71
C GLU A 103 -22.20 -0.20 7.27
N LEU A 104 -22.17 -1.50 6.99
CA LEU A 104 -23.34 -2.29 6.59
C LEU A 104 -24.15 -2.83 7.78
N GLY A 105 -23.75 -2.53 9.01
CA GLY A 105 -24.43 -3.03 10.22
C GLY A 105 -24.14 -4.50 10.52
N LEU A 106 -23.03 -5.03 10.03
CA LEU A 106 -22.59 -6.41 10.25
C LEU A 106 -21.36 -6.42 11.17
N ARG A 107 -21.27 -7.42 12.06
CA ARG A 107 -20.16 -7.57 13.00
C ARG A 107 -18.99 -8.33 12.37
N PRO A 108 -17.84 -7.71 12.13
CA PRO A 108 -16.65 -8.39 11.65
C PRO A 108 -15.99 -9.19 12.77
N VAL A 109 -15.58 -10.43 12.47
CA VAL A 109 -14.70 -11.25 13.31
C VAL A 109 -13.46 -11.56 12.46
N ILE A 110 -12.36 -10.88 12.75
CA ILE A 110 -11.09 -11.06 12.02
C ILE A 110 -10.27 -12.15 12.70
N VAL A 111 -9.77 -13.12 11.92
CA VAL A 111 -8.74 -14.06 12.34
C VAL A 111 -7.46 -13.78 11.55
N GLU A 112 -6.34 -13.61 12.26
CA GLU A 112 -5.03 -13.34 11.67
C GLU A 112 -4.02 -14.35 12.21
N ARG A 113 -3.30 -15.02 11.29
CA ARG A 113 -2.33 -16.05 11.65
C ARG A 113 -1.12 -15.48 12.38
N GLY A 114 -0.71 -14.28 12.03
CA GLY A 114 0.43 -13.61 12.62
C GLY A 114 0.07 -12.76 13.83
N LYS A 115 1.05 -11.98 14.27
CA LYS A 115 0.95 -11.07 15.41
C LYS A 115 0.40 -9.71 14.99
N ASP A 116 0.00 -8.91 15.99
CA ASP A 116 -0.31 -7.50 15.77
C ASP A 116 0.90 -6.73 15.21
N VAL A 117 0.65 -5.56 14.66
CA VAL A 117 1.66 -4.79 13.95
C VAL A 117 2.87 -4.40 14.80
N ARG A 118 2.74 -4.28 16.12
CA ARG A 118 3.88 -3.95 17.00
C ARG A 118 4.71 -5.17 17.35
N GLU A 119 4.08 -6.25 17.76
CA GLU A 119 4.77 -7.51 18.08
C GLU A 119 5.43 -8.13 16.85
N ARG A 120 4.79 -8.07 15.70
CA ARG A 120 5.33 -8.50 14.41
C ARG A 120 6.67 -7.83 14.06
N LYS A 121 6.88 -6.58 14.49
CA LYS A 121 8.14 -5.85 14.26
C LYS A 121 9.36 -6.59 14.84
N LYS A 122 9.19 -7.34 15.92
CA LYS A 122 10.25 -8.17 16.52
C LYS A 122 10.64 -9.32 15.60
N ASP A 123 9.64 -10.00 15.00
CA ASP A 123 9.88 -11.10 14.07
C ASP A 123 10.59 -10.60 12.80
N LEU A 124 10.21 -9.42 12.29
CA LEU A 124 10.90 -8.79 11.16
C LEU A 124 12.37 -8.44 11.46
N ALA A 125 12.66 -8.00 12.68
CA ALA A 125 14.02 -7.72 13.11
C ALA A 125 14.88 -9.00 13.16
N GLN A 126 14.30 -10.15 13.54
CA GLN A 126 14.98 -11.45 13.53
C GLN A 126 15.34 -11.90 12.11
N ILE A 127 14.47 -11.69 11.14
CA ILE A 127 14.77 -11.99 9.73
C ILE A 127 16.04 -11.26 9.27
N SER A 128 16.16 -9.98 9.63
CA SER A 128 17.30 -9.15 9.20
C SER A 128 18.59 -9.43 9.98
N ARG A 129 18.50 -9.84 11.24
CA ARG A 129 19.67 -10.04 12.13
C ARG A 129 20.14 -11.48 12.19
N GLU A 130 19.20 -12.42 12.23
CA GLU A 130 19.46 -13.82 12.54
C GLU A 130 19.09 -14.74 11.36
N HIS A 131 18.55 -14.16 10.27
CA HIS A 131 18.06 -14.90 9.11
C HIS A 131 16.98 -15.96 9.46
N THR A 132 16.31 -15.80 10.59
CA THR A 132 15.27 -16.69 11.07
C THR A 132 13.90 -16.16 10.69
N ILE A 133 13.12 -16.99 10.00
CA ILE A 133 11.78 -16.62 9.52
C ILE A 133 10.74 -17.35 10.37
N ASN A 134 9.87 -16.62 11.03
CA ASN A 134 8.68 -17.18 11.62
C ASN A 134 7.64 -17.42 10.51
N PRO A 135 7.22 -18.66 10.23
CA PRO A 135 6.30 -18.96 9.13
C PRO A 135 4.90 -18.37 9.32
N GLU A 136 4.51 -18.06 10.56
CA GLU A 136 3.20 -17.48 10.87
C GLU A 136 3.24 -15.96 11.04
N SER A 137 4.42 -15.33 11.24
CA SER A 137 4.56 -13.89 11.45
C SER A 137 5.84 -13.37 10.80
N ASN A 138 5.71 -12.70 9.64
CA ASN A 138 6.82 -12.26 8.81
C ASN A 138 6.41 -11.06 7.93
N TYR A 139 7.11 -10.76 6.84
CA TYR A 139 6.74 -9.66 5.93
C TYR A 139 5.41 -9.84 5.20
N SER A 140 4.90 -11.06 5.06
CA SER A 140 3.63 -11.35 4.40
C SER A 140 2.48 -11.52 5.38
N PHE A 141 2.75 -12.11 6.55
CA PHE A 141 1.75 -12.50 7.55
C PHE A 141 1.87 -11.64 8.82
N GLY A 142 0.73 -11.35 9.39
CA GLY A 142 0.55 -10.46 10.52
C GLY A 142 -0.25 -9.21 10.14
N GLU A 143 -0.68 -8.46 11.13
CA GLU A 143 -1.52 -7.28 10.98
C GLU A 143 -0.94 -6.27 9.98
N GLY A 144 -1.77 -5.77 9.08
CA GLY A 144 -1.40 -4.89 7.98
C GLY A 144 -0.78 -5.59 6.78
N GLY A 145 -0.55 -6.93 6.85
CA GLY A 145 -0.04 -7.75 5.75
C GLY A 145 1.31 -7.27 5.21
N ALA A 146 1.60 -7.57 3.95
CA ALA A 146 2.84 -7.15 3.27
C ALA A 146 2.95 -5.62 3.11
N GLY A 147 1.84 -4.89 3.25
CA GLY A 147 1.81 -3.42 3.14
C GLY A 147 2.34 -2.69 4.35
N ALA A 148 2.23 -3.25 5.56
CA ALA A 148 2.50 -2.56 6.83
C ALA A 148 3.91 -1.96 6.92
N TYR A 149 4.88 -2.66 6.36
CA TYR A 149 6.29 -2.28 6.38
C TYR A 149 6.83 -2.07 4.95
N SER A 150 6.08 -1.35 4.13
CA SER A 150 6.45 -0.94 2.77
C SER A 150 6.58 0.59 2.67
N ASP A 151 6.74 1.12 1.47
CA ASP A 151 6.64 2.58 1.22
C ASP A 151 5.21 3.12 1.50
N GLY A 152 4.21 2.25 1.53
CA GLY A 152 2.82 2.66 1.74
C GLY A 152 2.28 3.50 0.60
N LYS A 153 2.62 3.16 -0.65
CA LYS A 153 2.07 3.80 -1.84
C LYS A 153 0.58 3.58 -1.96
N LEU A 154 -0.14 4.66 -2.25
CA LEU A 154 -1.59 4.67 -2.40
C LEU A 154 -2.03 5.01 -3.83
N TYR A 155 -1.07 5.16 -4.75
CA TYR A 155 -1.36 5.43 -6.14
C TYR A 155 -1.83 4.18 -6.87
N THR A 156 -2.90 4.32 -7.66
CA THR A 156 -3.38 3.28 -8.57
C THR A 156 -3.71 3.88 -9.94
N ARG A 157 -3.41 3.13 -11.00
CA ARG A 157 -3.84 3.48 -12.38
C ARG A 157 -5.28 3.07 -12.64
N SER A 158 -5.80 2.09 -11.89
CA SER A 158 -7.17 1.59 -12.03
C SER A 158 -8.14 2.45 -11.22
N LYS A 159 -8.99 3.20 -11.92
CA LYS A 159 -10.10 3.98 -11.34
C LYS A 159 -11.47 3.31 -11.54
N LYS A 160 -11.50 2.14 -12.20
CA LYS A 160 -12.76 1.48 -12.59
C LYS A 160 -13.38 0.61 -11.49
N ARG A 161 -12.62 0.26 -10.47
CA ARG A 161 -13.06 -0.68 -9.42
C ARG A 161 -12.96 -0.03 -8.04
N GLY A 162 -14.01 0.68 -7.65
CA GLY A 162 -14.13 1.27 -6.33
C GLY A 162 -13.76 2.75 -6.23
N ASN A 163 -14.10 3.35 -5.11
CA ASN A 163 -13.86 4.75 -4.81
C ASN A 163 -12.52 4.91 -4.08
N VAL A 164 -11.48 5.33 -4.80
CA VAL A 164 -10.13 5.55 -4.25
C VAL A 164 -10.15 6.69 -3.23
N ASP A 165 -10.92 7.74 -3.48
CA ASP A 165 -11.00 8.91 -2.58
C ASP A 165 -11.54 8.49 -1.21
N LYS A 166 -12.53 7.59 -1.15
CA LYS A 166 -13.01 7.01 0.11
C LYS A 166 -11.89 6.30 0.88
N ILE A 167 -11.07 5.50 0.20
CA ILE A 167 -9.95 4.79 0.83
C ILE A 167 -8.94 5.77 1.42
N LEU A 168 -8.61 6.85 0.70
CA LEU A 168 -7.70 7.89 1.18
C LEU A 168 -8.28 8.62 2.39
N ASN A 169 -9.58 8.95 2.36
CA ASN A 169 -10.27 9.57 3.49
C ASN A 169 -10.28 8.66 4.73
N VAL A 170 -10.51 7.35 4.57
CA VAL A 170 -10.41 6.38 5.66
C VAL A 170 -9.00 6.36 6.26
N PHE A 171 -7.93 6.38 5.45
CA PHE A 171 -6.57 6.49 5.97
C PHE A 171 -6.35 7.80 6.75
N CYS A 172 -6.85 8.94 6.25
CA CYS A 172 -6.78 10.22 6.96
C CYS A 172 -7.52 10.15 8.30
N GLN A 173 -8.72 9.58 8.33
CA GLN A 173 -9.50 9.38 9.55
C GLN A 173 -8.76 8.58 10.61
N HIS A 174 -7.89 7.65 10.17
CA HIS A 174 -7.08 6.81 11.05
C HIS A 174 -5.65 7.33 11.27
N GLY A 175 -5.37 8.59 10.91
CA GLY A 175 -4.14 9.29 11.28
C GLY A 175 -3.10 9.44 10.17
N ALA A 176 -3.43 9.12 8.92
CA ALA A 176 -2.60 9.53 7.80
C ALA A 176 -2.71 11.05 7.55
N SER A 177 -1.67 11.64 6.97
CA SER A 177 -1.68 13.06 6.61
C SER A 177 -2.71 13.36 5.52
N ALA A 178 -3.50 14.43 5.65
CA ALA A 178 -4.41 14.88 4.62
C ALA A 178 -3.72 15.25 3.28
N ALA A 179 -2.40 15.42 3.27
CA ALA A 179 -1.62 15.63 2.05
C ALA A 179 -1.79 14.50 1.02
N ILE A 180 -2.10 13.26 1.47
CA ILE A 180 -2.36 12.13 0.57
C ILE A 180 -3.57 12.33 -0.33
N LEU A 181 -4.51 13.19 0.04
CA LEU A 181 -5.69 13.53 -0.76
C LEU A 181 -5.36 14.45 -1.94
N ALA A 182 -4.27 15.23 -1.81
CA ALA A 182 -3.86 16.22 -2.79
C ALA A 182 -2.74 15.72 -3.72
N ASP A 183 -1.88 14.83 -3.23
CA ASP A 183 -0.70 14.38 -3.96
C ASP A 183 -1.05 13.46 -5.13
N ALA A 184 -0.39 13.67 -6.28
CA ALA A 184 -0.56 12.83 -7.46
C ALA A 184 -0.06 11.39 -7.21
N HIS A 185 0.98 11.22 -6.40
CA HIS A 185 1.54 9.94 -5.99
C HIS A 185 1.60 9.85 -4.47
N PRO A 186 0.43 9.65 -3.80
CA PRO A 186 0.36 9.66 -2.36
C PRO A 186 1.04 8.44 -1.73
N HIS A 187 1.68 8.65 -0.59
CA HIS A 187 2.28 7.59 0.23
C HIS A 187 2.21 7.95 1.71
N ILE A 188 2.32 6.94 2.57
CA ILE A 188 2.29 7.14 4.04
C ILE A 188 3.68 6.96 4.64
N GLY A 189 4.42 5.95 4.21
CA GLY A 189 5.74 5.59 4.72
C GLY A 189 5.71 4.51 5.81
N THR A 190 6.76 3.71 5.85
CA THR A 190 6.90 2.55 6.74
C THR A 190 6.96 2.91 8.23
N ASP A 191 7.32 4.15 8.56
CA ASP A 191 7.38 4.68 9.93
C ASP A 191 6.02 5.09 10.50
N LYS A 192 5.07 5.47 9.64
CA LYS A 192 3.74 5.98 10.04
C LYS A 192 2.62 4.96 9.85
N LEU A 193 2.73 4.12 8.82
CA LEU A 193 1.68 3.18 8.44
C LEU A 193 1.29 2.20 9.57
N PRO A 194 2.21 1.68 10.41
CA PRO A 194 1.84 0.82 11.54
C PRO A 194 0.83 1.46 12.51
N ARG A 195 0.95 2.77 12.78
CA ARG A 195 0.00 3.47 13.65
C ARG A 195 -1.37 3.64 13.01
N VAL A 196 -1.40 3.89 11.70
CA VAL A 196 -2.67 3.98 10.95
C VAL A 196 -3.41 2.64 11.00
N ILE A 197 -2.69 1.54 10.80
CA ILE A 197 -3.23 0.18 10.89
C ILE A 197 -3.78 -0.11 12.28
N GLU A 198 -3.02 0.22 13.34
CA GLU A 198 -3.45 0.08 14.73
C GLU A 198 -4.74 0.87 15.02
N ASN A 199 -4.83 2.10 14.52
CA ASN A 199 -6.03 2.92 14.68
C ASN A 199 -7.24 2.31 13.94
N MET A 200 -7.05 1.73 12.75
CA MET A 200 -8.13 1.01 12.04
C MET A 200 -8.63 -0.19 12.86
N ARG A 201 -7.72 -0.98 13.43
CA ARG A 201 -8.08 -2.09 14.33
C ARG A 201 -8.87 -1.59 15.55
N ASN A 202 -8.40 -0.52 16.19
CA ASN A 202 -9.06 0.04 17.36
C ASN A 202 -10.49 0.46 17.04
N THR A 203 -10.72 1.13 15.91
CA THR A 203 -12.07 1.46 15.43
C THR A 203 -12.93 0.20 15.26
N ILE A 204 -12.39 -0.88 14.69
CA ILE A 204 -13.13 -2.14 14.53
C ILE A 204 -13.55 -2.70 15.88
N ILE A 205 -12.65 -2.72 16.86
CA ILE A 205 -12.93 -3.24 18.23
C ILE A 205 -13.91 -2.34 18.96
N GLU A 206 -13.71 -1.02 18.92
CA GLU A 206 -14.58 -0.03 19.57
C GLU A 206 -16.03 -0.08 19.04
N CYS A 207 -16.20 -0.48 17.79
CA CYS A 207 -17.52 -0.70 17.19
C CYS A 207 -18.13 -2.07 17.48
N GLY A 208 -17.50 -2.94 18.30
CA GLY A 208 -18.02 -4.26 18.65
C GLY A 208 -17.59 -5.39 17.70
N GLY A 209 -16.62 -5.14 16.81
CA GLY A 209 -15.94 -6.19 16.06
C GLY A 209 -14.89 -6.91 16.89
N GLU A 210 -14.39 -8.03 16.39
CA GLU A 210 -13.37 -8.84 17.05
C GLU A 210 -12.13 -9.02 16.16
N VAL A 211 -10.94 -9.08 16.80
CA VAL A 211 -9.67 -9.39 16.11
C VAL A 211 -8.91 -10.44 16.92
N HIS A 212 -8.67 -11.58 16.31
CA HIS A 212 -7.95 -12.70 16.91
C HIS A 212 -6.60 -12.89 16.21
N PHE A 213 -5.53 -12.54 16.88
CA PHE A 213 -4.16 -12.78 16.41
C PHE A 213 -3.69 -14.20 16.74
N GLN A 214 -2.63 -14.64 16.04
CA GLN A 214 -2.05 -15.98 16.16
C GLN A 214 -3.13 -17.08 15.98
N THR A 215 -4.13 -16.77 15.16
CA THR A 215 -5.29 -17.60 14.87
C THR A 215 -5.36 -17.82 13.36
N ARG A 216 -4.77 -18.96 12.92
CA ARG A 216 -4.74 -19.36 11.51
C ARG A 216 -5.99 -20.15 11.17
N MET A 217 -6.61 -19.84 10.04
CA MET A 217 -7.62 -20.69 9.44
C MET A 217 -6.95 -21.95 8.88
N ASP A 218 -7.36 -23.12 9.36
CA ASP A 218 -6.87 -24.42 8.89
C ASP A 218 -7.84 -25.07 7.88
N ALA A 219 -9.15 -24.83 8.03
CA ALA A 219 -10.17 -25.36 7.14
C ALA A 219 -11.38 -24.43 7.01
N LEU A 220 -12.11 -24.56 5.90
CA LEU A 220 -13.48 -24.08 5.78
C LEU A 220 -14.45 -25.18 6.20
N ILE A 221 -15.50 -24.81 6.93
CA ILE A 221 -16.61 -25.72 7.24
C ILE A 221 -17.58 -25.64 6.07
N ILE A 222 -17.72 -26.75 5.35
CA ILE A 222 -18.58 -26.84 4.16
C ILE A 222 -19.66 -27.90 4.45
N GLU A 223 -20.92 -27.49 4.43
CA GLU A 223 -22.06 -28.35 4.60
C GLU A 223 -23.06 -28.10 3.46
N ASN A 224 -23.52 -29.19 2.81
CA ASN A 224 -24.43 -29.06 1.67
C ASN A 224 -24.00 -28.10 0.59
N ASN A 225 -22.69 -28.05 0.28
CA ASN A 225 -22.07 -27.17 -0.69
C ASN A 225 -22.13 -25.66 -0.32
N GLU A 226 -22.35 -25.35 0.95
CA GLU A 226 -22.34 -23.99 1.49
C GLU A 226 -21.27 -23.84 2.57
N ILE A 227 -20.59 -22.69 2.58
CA ILE A 227 -19.62 -22.37 3.63
C ILE A 227 -20.38 -21.91 4.87
N LYS A 228 -20.18 -22.63 5.98
CA LYS A 228 -20.81 -22.36 7.29
C LYS A 228 -19.87 -21.66 8.28
N GLY A 229 -18.55 -21.67 8.03
CA GLY A 229 -17.58 -21.08 8.92
C GLY A 229 -16.16 -21.54 8.63
N ILE A 230 -15.32 -21.44 9.66
CA ILE A 230 -13.91 -21.85 9.64
C ILE A 230 -13.52 -22.61 10.90
N GLU A 231 -12.54 -23.50 10.75
CA GLU A 231 -11.77 -24.09 11.84
C GLU A 231 -10.39 -23.46 11.92
N THR A 232 -9.84 -23.35 13.12
CA THR A 232 -8.56 -22.69 13.36
C THR A 232 -7.56 -23.58 14.08
N ASN A 233 -6.27 -23.26 13.96
CA ASN A 233 -5.16 -23.93 14.65
C ASN A 233 -5.27 -23.89 16.18
N THR A 234 -6.12 -23.04 16.75
CA THR A 234 -6.37 -22.93 18.18
C THR A 234 -7.47 -23.89 18.67
N GLY A 235 -8.07 -24.67 17.77
CA GLY A 235 -9.22 -25.53 18.03
C GLY A 235 -10.54 -24.76 18.14
N LYS A 236 -10.54 -23.44 17.95
CA LYS A 236 -11.77 -22.63 17.91
C LYS A 236 -12.41 -22.71 16.53
N THR A 237 -13.74 -22.74 16.54
CA THR A 237 -14.58 -22.67 15.35
C THR A 237 -15.30 -21.33 15.33
N PHE A 238 -15.34 -20.68 14.17
CA PHE A 238 -16.13 -19.49 13.95
C PHE A 238 -17.18 -19.77 12.88
N LEU A 239 -18.46 -19.53 13.19
CA LEU A 239 -19.58 -19.79 12.29
C LEU A 239 -20.08 -18.49 11.64
N GLY A 240 -20.42 -18.55 10.36
CA GLY A 240 -20.96 -17.45 9.56
C GLY A 240 -20.35 -17.34 8.17
N PRO A 241 -20.80 -16.38 7.37
CA PRO A 241 -20.20 -16.08 6.06
C PRO A 241 -18.73 -15.75 6.20
N VAL A 242 -17.90 -16.13 5.21
CA VAL A 242 -16.45 -16.02 5.24
C VAL A 242 -15.94 -15.15 4.09
N ILE A 243 -15.10 -14.18 4.42
CA ILE A 243 -14.31 -13.40 3.47
C ILE A 243 -12.86 -13.84 3.57
N LEU A 244 -12.30 -14.42 2.50
CA LEU A 244 -10.88 -14.77 2.44
C LEU A 244 -10.07 -13.54 1.97
N ALA A 245 -9.30 -12.96 2.88
CA ALA A 245 -8.41 -11.83 2.65
C ALA A 245 -6.94 -12.17 2.96
N THR A 246 -6.53 -13.41 2.64
CA THR A 246 -5.28 -14.05 3.07
C THR A 246 -4.04 -13.58 2.32
N GLY A 247 -4.20 -12.79 1.24
CA GLY A 247 -3.10 -12.35 0.38
C GLY A 247 -2.52 -13.48 -0.48
N HIS A 248 -1.54 -13.13 -1.32
CA HIS A 248 -0.98 -14.07 -2.29
C HIS A 248 0.03 -15.09 -1.71
N SER A 249 0.58 -14.83 -0.50
CA SER A 249 1.64 -15.67 0.08
C SER A 249 1.11 -16.85 0.91
N ALA A 250 -0.19 -16.91 1.18
CA ALA A 250 -0.83 -17.98 1.94
C ALA A 250 -1.04 -19.24 1.07
N ARG A 251 0.09 -19.88 0.69
CA ARG A 251 0.10 -21.05 -0.21
C ARG A 251 -0.61 -22.26 0.39
N ASP A 252 -0.61 -22.38 1.69
CA ASP A 252 -1.35 -23.39 2.45
C ASP A 252 -2.86 -23.28 2.21
N VAL A 253 -3.41 -22.05 2.22
CA VAL A 253 -4.82 -21.81 1.89
C VAL A 253 -5.14 -22.22 0.45
N TYR A 254 -4.32 -21.84 -0.52
CA TYR A 254 -4.54 -22.27 -1.92
C TYR A 254 -4.48 -23.79 -2.09
N ARG A 255 -3.53 -24.45 -1.43
CA ARG A 255 -3.44 -25.92 -1.46
C ARG A 255 -4.68 -26.56 -0.83
N TRP A 256 -5.14 -26.03 0.29
CA TRP A 256 -6.36 -26.51 0.95
C TRP A 256 -7.58 -26.35 0.04
N LEU A 257 -7.77 -25.18 -0.58
CA LEU A 257 -8.87 -24.91 -1.50
C LEU A 257 -8.87 -25.91 -2.68
N ALA A 258 -7.71 -26.11 -3.32
CA ALA A 258 -7.58 -27.08 -4.41
C ALA A 258 -7.89 -28.51 -3.98
N ALA A 259 -7.39 -28.94 -2.81
CA ALA A 259 -7.62 -30.28 -2.27
C ALA A 259 -9.08 -30.54 -1.87
N ASN A 260 -9.85 -29.47 -1.61
CA ASN A 260 -11.26 -29.56 -1.22
C ASN A 260 -12.24 -29.15 -2.34
N GLY A 261 -11.83 -29.29 -3.58
CA GLY A 261 -12.70 -29.15 -4.75
C GLY A 261 -13.05 -27.71 -5.17
N VAL A 262 -12.40 -26.71 -4.59
CA VAL A 262 -12.55 -25.33 -5.05
C VAL A 262 -11.70 -25.11 -6.31
N THR A 263 -12.32 -24.69 -7.40
CA THR A 263 -11.65 -24.45 -8.67
C THR A 263 -10.64 -23.30 -8.56
N ILE A 264 -9.39 -23.57 -8.91
CA ILE A 264 -8.31 -22.59 -8.96
C ILE A 264 -7.77 -22.51 -10.39
N GLU A 265 -7.60 -21.28 -10.91
CA GLU A 265 -7.05 -21.02 -12.22
C GLU A 265 -5.62 -20.52 -12.10
N ALA A 266 -4.72 -21.02 -12.95
CA ALA A 266 -3.39 -20.48 -13.10
C ALA A 266 -3.45 -19.10 -13.78
N LYS A 267 -2.64 -18.15 -13.29
CA LYS A 267 -2.53 -16.81 -13.87
C LYS A 267 -1.08 -16.44 -14.07
N GLY A 268 -0.83 -15.61 -15.09
CA GLY A 268 0.46 -15.00 -15.31
C GLY A 268 0.92 -14.16 -14.11
N ILE A 269 2.21 -14.13 -13.88
CA ILE A 269 2.88 -13.36 -12.85
C ILE A 269 4.02 -12.55 -13.45
N ALA A 270 4.57 -11.62 -12.67
CA ALA A 270 5.81 -10.94 -13.03
C ALA A 270 6.91 -11.33 -12.04
N VAL A 271 8.05 -11.74 -12.57
CA VAL A 271 9.22 -12.17 -11.79
C VAL A 271 10.43 -11.35 -12.20
N GLY A 272 11.34 -11.10 -11.28
CA GLY A 272 12.54 -10.34 -11.59
C GLY A 272 13.42 -10.09 -10.38
N VAL A 273 14.25 -9.07 -10.50
CA VAL A 273 15.21 -8.66 -9.49
C VAL A 273 14.86 -7.29 -8.94
N ARG A 274 15.42 -6.95 -7.80
CA ARG A 274 15.34 -5.60 -7.25
C ARG A 274 16.70 -4.93 -7.35
N LEU A 275 16.73 -3.77 -7.97
CA LEU A 275 17.91 -2.93 -8.17
C LEU A 275 17.94 -1.84 -7.11
N GLU A 276 19.09 -1.63 -6.49
CA GLU A 276 19.35 -0.53 -5.56
C GLU A 276 20.40 0.41 -6.16
N HIS A 277 20.22 1.69 -5.98
CA HIS A 277 21.09 2.73 -6.54
C HIS A 277 21.06 3.99 -5.65
N PRO A 278 22.07 4.88 -5.76
CA PRO A 278 22.08 6.12 -5.00
C PRO A 278 20.85 7.00 -5.32
N ALA A 279 20.15 7.46 -4.29
CA ALA A 279 19.00 8.35 -4.44
C ALA A 279 19.38 9.65 -5.18
N MET A 280 20.56 10.18 -4.90
CA MET A 280 21.12 11.38 -5.57
C MET A 280 21.19 11.20 -7.09
N LEU A 281 21.56 10.02 -7.58
CA LEU A 281 21.63 9.73 -9.02
C LEU A 281 20.25 9.91 -9.67
N ILE A 282 19.20 9.40 -9.03
CA ILE A 282 17.84 9.50 -9.55
C ILE A 282 17.35 10.96 -9.47
N ASP A 283 17.62 11.64 -8.36
CA ASP A 283 17.31 13.06 -8.21
C ASP A 283 17.97 13.90 -9.31
N GLN A 284 19.26 13.64 -9.63
CA GLN A 284 19.99 14.34 -10.69
C GLN A 284 19.38 14.12 -12.07
N ILE A 285 19.04 12.86 -12.38
CA ILE A 285 18.45 12.48 -13.67
C ILE A 285 17.07 13.11 -13.83
N GLN A 286 16.19 12.93 -12.85
CA GLN A 286 14.79 13.34 -12.96
C GLN A 286 14.60 14.85 -12.83
N TYR A 287 15.45 15.52 -12.04
CA TYR A 287 15.37 16.96 -11.82
C TYR A 287 16.38 17.78 -12.63
N HIS A 288 17.15 17.12 -13.51
CA HIS A 288 18.12 17.77 -14.41
C HIS A 288 19.09 18.71 -13.67
N ASN A 289 19.46 18.35 -12.43
CA ASN A 289 20.25 19.19 -11.54
C ASN A 289 21.39 18.38 -10.88
N LYS A 290 22.65 18.79 -11.11
CA LYS A 290 23.83 18.15 -10.53
C LYS A 290 23.82 18.07 -9.00
N ASN A 291 23.09 18.97 -8.34
CA ASN A 291 22.93 19.02 -6.89
C ASN A 291 21.70 18.21 -6.39
N GLY A 292 21.03 17.45 -7.28
CA GLY A 292 19.86 16.67 -6.94
C GLY A 292 18.60 17.52 -6.71
N ARG A 293 17.70 17.03 -5.84
CA ARG A 293 16.36 17.61 -5.61
C ARG A 293 16.34 18.94 -4.84
N GLY A 294 17.41 19.29 -4.15
CA GLY A 294 17.43 20.48 -3.29
C GLY A 294 16.47 20.38 -2.09
N LYS A 295 16.02 21.53 -1.60
CA LYS A 295 15.23 21.63 -0.34
C LYS A 295 13.72 21.40 -0.53
N TYR A 296 13.18 21.69 -1.70
CA TYR A 296 11.72 21.84 -1.90
C TYR A 296 11.08 20.74 -2.73
N LEU A 297 11.88 19.85 -3.32
CA LEU A 297 11.39 18.73 -4.11
C LEU A 297 11.44 17.42 -3.30
N PRO A 298 10.48 16.51 -3.49
CA PRO A 298 10.53 15.18 -2.89
C PRO A 298 11.65 14.34 -3.52
N ALA A 299 11.91 13.16 -2.96
CA ALA A 299 12.76 12.17 -3.60
C ALA A 299 12.18 11.78 -4.97
N ALA A 300 13.03 11.78 -5.99
CA ALA A 300 12.61 11.54 -7.35
C ALA A 300 12.16 10.10 -7.58
N GLU A 301 11.13 9.95 -8.39
CA GLU A 301 10.57 8.67 -8.81
C GLU A 301 10.83 8.43 -10.29
N TYR A 302 10.88 7.16 -10.68
CA TYR A 302 10.85 6.77 -12.10
C TYR A 302 9.95 5.56 -12.31
N SER A 303 9.49 5.42 -13.54
CA SER A 303 8.88 4.19 -14.03
C SER A 303 9.27 3.99 -15.48
N PHE A 304 9.42 2.74 -15.88
CA PHE A 304 9.63 2.38 -17.28
C PHE A 304 8.81 1.15 -17.63
N VAL A 305 8.54 1.01 -18.90
CA VAL A 305 8.00 -0.20 -19.52
C VAL A 305 8.66 -0.36 -20.89
N THR A 306 9.03 -1.57 -21.21
CA THR A 306 9.61 -1.92 -22.50
C THR A 306 9.23 -3.35 -22.89
N GLN A 307 9.63 -3.76 -24.08
CA GLN A 307 9.49 -5.12 -24.56
C GLN A 307 10.89 -5.73 -24.72
N ALA A 308 11.06 -6.95 -24.25
CA ALA A 308 12.25 -7.75 -24.47
C ALA A 308 11.85 -9.16 -24.89
N GLU A 309 12.29 -9.60 -26.04
CA GLU A 309 11.99 -10.94 -26.60
C GLU A 309 10.46 -11.26 -26.60
N GLY A 310 9.63 -10.26 -26.95
CA GLY A 310 8.17 -10.40 -26.99
C GLY A 310 7.48 -10.36 -25.64
N ARG A 311 8.19 -10.13 -24.53
CA ARG A 311 7.65 -10.05 -23.18
C ARG A 311 7.68 -8.62 -22.64
N GLY A 312 6.65 -8.26 -21.88
CA GLY A 312 6.64 -6.99 -21.14
C GLY A 312 7.67 -7.00 -20.02
N VAL A 313 8.56 -5.99 -20.01
CA VAL A 313 9.52 -5.73 -18.93
C VAL A 313 9.24 -4.36 -18.35
N TYR A 314 9.11 -4.26 -17.02
CA TYR A 314 8.75 -2.99 -16.41
C TYR A 314 9.29 -2.82 -14.99
N SER A 315 9.41 -1.54 -14.60
CA SER A 315 9.73 -1.20 -13.22
C SER A 315 8.54 -1.51 -12.31
N PHE A 316 8.82 -2.06 -11.15
CA PHE A 316 7.81 -2.42 -10.18
C PHE A 316 8.15 -1.91 -8.79
N CYS A 317 7.16 -1.26 -8.14
CA CYS A 317 7.30 -0.80 -6.77
C CYS A 317 8.62 -0.05 -6.50
N MET A 318 8.91 1.00 -7.32
CA MET A 318 10.06 1.89 -7.08
C MET A 318 9.89 2.58 -5.72
N CYS A 319 10.88 2.48 -4.84
CA CYS A 319 10.91 3.02 -3.49
C CYS A 319 11.97 4.15 -3.42
N PRO A 320 11.57 5.41 -3.65
CA PRO A 320 12.49 6.55 -3.60
C PRO A 320 12.94 6.80 -2.16
N GLY A 321 14.22 7.14 -1.98
CA GLY A 321 14.79 7.37 -0.66
C GLY A 321 14.54 6.23 0.31
N GLY A 322 14.62 5.00 -0.16
CA GLY A 322 14.33 3.77 0.56
C GLY A 322 15.41 2.71 0.39
N PHE A 323 15.19 1.53 0.87
CA PHE A 323 16.15 0.41 0.88
C PHE A 323 15.45 -0.93 0.65
N ILE A 324 16.25 -1.91 0.26
CA ILE A 324 15.81 -3.30 0.06
C ILE A 324 15.73 -4.00 1.43
N VAL A 325 14.71 -4.83 1.60
CA VAL A 325 14.53 -5.67 2.79
C VAL A 325 14.27 -7.11 2.41
N PRO A 326 14.74 -8.09 3.19
CA PRO A 326 14.37 -9.49 3.03
C PRO A 326 12.87 -9.65 3.32
N ALA A 327 12.14 -10.31 2.43
CA ALA A 327 10.68 -10.43 2.52
C ALA A 327 10.18 -11.86 2.32
N ALA A 328 11.04 -12.86 2.55
CA ALA A 328 10.65 -14.25 2.48
C ALA A 328 9.59 -14.58 3.53
N SER A 329 8.63 -15.43 3.18
CA SER A 329 7.55 -15.91 4.05
C SER A 329 7.75 -17.32 4.56
N GLY A 330 8.81 -17.99 4.13
CA GLY A 330 9.19 -19.33 4.56
C GLY A 330 10.69 -19.56 4.47
N PRO A 331 11.21 -20.61 5.13
CA PRO A 331 12.61 -21.00 5.01
C PRO A 331 12.95 -21.38 3.56
N GLU A 332 14.20 -21.31 3.20
CA GLU A 332 14.71 -21.67 1.86
C GLU A 332 14.14 -20.81 0.69
N GLN A 333 13.64 -19.62 1.00
CA GLN A 333 13.15 -18.68 0.02
C GLN A 333 14.02 -17.42 0.00
N VAL A 334 14.36 -16.96 -1.21
CA VAL A 334 14.98 -15.66 -1.43
C VAL A 334 13.95 -14.74 -2.06
N VAL A 335 13.32 -13.90 -1.24
CA VAL A 335 12.37 -12.89 -1.69
C VAL A 335 12.76 -11.56 -1.05
N VAL A 336 12.73 -10.50 -1.84
CA VAL A 336 13.03 -9.15 -1.37
C VAL A 336 11.90 -8.18 -1.67
N ASN A 337 11.77 -7.17 -0.84
CA ASN A 337 10.87 -6.05 -1.04
C ASN A 337 11.61 -4.74 -0.85
N GLY A 338 10.98 -3.61 -1.17
CA GLY A 338 11.48 -2.29 -0.88
C GLY A 338 10.60 -1.58 0.13
N MET A 339 11.22 -0.75 0.95
CA MET A 339 10.51 0.15 1.87
C MET A 339 11.12 1.54 1.85
N SER A 340 10.31 2.54 2.18
CA SER A 340 10.77 3.92 2.36
C SER A 340 10.10 4.52 3.59
N PRO A 341 10.82 5.32 4.39
CA PRO A 341 10.21 6.14 5.43
C PRO A 341 9.36 7.26 4.80
N SER A 342 8.49 7.87 5.58
CA SER A 342 7.59 8.92 5.11
C SER A 342 8.30 10.13 4.51
N ASN A 343 9.52 10.45 4.99
CA ASN A 343 10.34 11.53 4.47
C ASN A 343 11.19 11.14 3.23
N ARG A 344 11.24 9.83 2.88
CA ARG A 344 12.04 9.31 1.76
C ARG A 344 13.49 9.83 1.78
N GLY A 345 14.08 9.83 2.99
CA GLY A 345 15.36 10.47 3.28
C GLY A 345 16.59 9.56 3.23
N SER A 346 16.45 8.30 2.84
CA SER A 346 17.59 7.41 2.66
C SER A 346 18.49 7.89 1.51
N ARG A 347 19.79 7.62 1.62
CA ARG A 347 20.73 7.82 0.53
C ARG A 347 20.57 6.87 -0.65
N TRP A 348 19.73 5.85 -0.50
CA TRP A 348 19.44 4.83 -1.49
C TRP A 348 18.01 4.98 -2.02
N SER A 349 17.81 4.50 -3.23
CA SER A 349 16.51 4.25 -3.86
C SER A 349 16.55 2.87 -4.49
N ASN A 350 15.41 2.22 -4.63
CA ASN A 350 15.37 0.90 -5.24
C ASN A 350 14.08 0.68 -6.04
N SER A 351 14.14 -0.24 -7.00
CA SER A 351 12.99 -0.64 -7.82
C SER A 351 13.09 -2.09 -8.21
N GLY A 352 11.99 -2.80 -8.25
CA GLY A 352 11.91 -4.04 -8.99
C GLY A 352 12.07 -3.77 -10.50
N MET A 353 12.72 -4.67 -11.19
CA MET A 353 12.68 -4.83 -12.63
C MET A 353 12.19 -6.24 -12.92
N VAL A 354 11.00 -6.34 -13.48
CA VAL A 354 10.29 -7.61 -13.62
C VAL A 354 9.90 -7.88 -15.07
N VAL A 355 9.85 -9.16 -15.41
CA VAL A 355 9.39 -9.68 -16.70
C VAL A 355 8.11 -10.48 -16.47
N GLU A 356 7.19 -10.39 -17.41
CA GLU A 356 5.95 -11.13 -17.41
C GLU A 356 6.19 -12.61 -17.73
N ILE A 357 5.62 -13.50 -16.92
CA ILE A 357 5.63 -14.96 -17.08
C ILE A 357 4.18 -15.43 -17.16
N GLN A 358 3.88 -16.23 -18.18
CA GLN A 358 2.58 -16.84 -18.40
C GLN A 358 2.55 -18.29 -17.87
N PRO A 359 1.38 -18.85 -17.56
CA PRO A 359 1.27 -20.24 -17.12
C PRO A 359 1.93 -21.24 -18.08
N GLU A 360 1.91 -20.97 -19.37
CA GLU A 360 2.48 -21.79 -20.43
C GLU A 360 4.02 -21.86 -20.38
N ASP A 361 4.66 -20.91 -19.72
CA ASP A 361 6.12 -20.92 -19.50
C ASP A 361 6.54 -21.93 -18.41
N LEU A 362 5.58 -22.49 -17.70
CA LEU A 362 5.79 -23.44 -16.64
C LEU A 362 5.34 -24.81 -17.10
N ILE A 363 6.30 -25.73 -17.29
CA ILE A 363 6.02 -27.12 -17.70
C ILE A 363 5.85 -27.98 -16.46
N MET A 364 4.83 -28.85 -16.46
CA MET A 364 4.68 -29.90 -15.46
C MET A 364 5.46 -31.14 -15.85
N GLU A 365 6.59 -31.38 -15.19
CA GLU A 365 7.32 -32.62 -15.30
C GLU A 365 7.23 -33.42 -13.99
N ASN A 366 6.77 -34.67 -14.09
CA ASN A 366 6.66 -35.58 -12.95
C ASN A 366 5.87 -35.00 -11.74
N GLY A 367 4.78 -34.24 -12.03
CA GLY A 367 3.97 -33.61 -11.00
C GLY A 367 4.59 -32.38 -10.34
N LYS A 368 5.70 -31.86 -10.87
CA LYS A 368 6.35 -30.64 -10.40
C LYS A 368 6.44 -29.60 -11.53
N TRP A 369 6.13 -28.35 -11.20
CA TRP A 369 6.32 -27.24 -12.12
C TRP A 369 7.81 -26.96 -12.32
N ARG A 370 8.24 -26.91 -13.58
CA ARG A 370 9.60 -26.49 -13.98
C ARG A 370 9.51 -25.44 -15.07
N MET A 371 10.47 -24.51 -15.09
CA MET A 371 10.62 -23.59 -16.22
C MET A 371 11.21 -24.31 -17.41
N GLU A 372 10.78 -23.99 -18.62
CA GLU A 372 11.35 -24.48 -19.85
C GLU A 372 12.87 -24.26 -19.90
N ASN A 373 13.61 -25.23 -20.44
CA ASN A 373 15.08 -25.25 -20.45
C ASN A 373 15.72 -23.99 -21.06
N GLY A 374 15.02 -23.29 -21.97
CA GLY A 374 15.52 -22.05 -22.58
C GLY A 374 15.60 -20.86 -21.63
N LEU A 375 14.75 -20.80 -20.61
CA LEU A 375 14.78 -19.77 -19.56
C LEU A 375 15.84 -20.07 -18.49
N ARG A 376 16.13 -21.33 -18.22
CA ARG A 376 17.15 -21.75 -17.25
C ARG A 376 18.57 -21.36 -17.69
N ASN A 377 18.90 -21.51 -18.95
CA ASN A 377 20.23 -21.16 -19.46
C ASN A 377 20.46 -19.64 -19.54
N LYS A 378 19.41 -18.84 -19.65
CA LYS A 378 19.53 -17.37 -19.68
C LYS A 378 19.59 -16.73 -18.29
N MET A 379 19.08 -17.38 -17.25
CA MET A 379 19.19 -16.88 -15.86
C MET A 379 20.50 -17.28 -15.17
N SER A 380 21.20 -18.30 -15.65
CA SER A 380 22.51 -18.73 -15.12
C SER A 380 23.71 -18.03 -15.74
N SER A 381 23.50 -17.19 -16.75
CA SER A 381 24.56 -16.44 -17.45
C SER A 381 24.62 -14.94 -17.11
N TYR A 382 23.95 -14.52 -16.04
CA TYR A 382 24.03 -13.14 -15.54
C TYR A 382 24.44 -13.11 -14.08
#